data_a61e4b884cb04443722020f220593111
#
_entry.id   a61e4b884cb04443722020f220593111
#
_cell.length_a   1.000
_cell.length_b   1.000
_cell.length_c   1.000
_cell.angle_alpha   90.00
_cell.angle_beta   90.00
_cell.angle_gamma   90.00
#
_symmetry.space_group_name_H-M   'P 1'
#
loop_
_entity.id
_entity.type
_entity.pdbx_description
1 polymer ?
#
loop_
_entity_poly.entity_id
_entity_poly.type
_entity_poly.pdbx_seq_one_letter_code
_entity_poly.pdbx_strand_id
1 'polypeptide(L)'
;MNLPEELSNILRIREQSHSQLTLVTGVFDVLHQEHRRFLQAAKQLSEILVVGLESDQRVREMKGEDRPIHSISERQANLQAWGLADVIFTLPDDFGQATVRRQILQTIKPDYLAVSSHTPFLAV
;
A
#
# COMPACT_ATOMS: atom_id res chain seq x y z
N MET A 1 -0.47 -4.33 -17.07
CA MET A 1 0.13 -3.47 -16.05
C MET A 1 1.40 -4.12 -15.53
N ASN A 2 2.48 -3.36 -15.58
CA ASN A 2 3.77 -3.87 -15.08
C ASN A 2 3.87 -3.66 -13.59
N LEU A 3 3.87 -4.76 -12.84
CA LEU A 3 4.04 -4.71 -11.39
C LEU A 3 5.51 -4.89 -11.04
N PRO A 4 5.97 -4.31 -9.89
CA PRO A 4 7.30 -4.59 -9.40
C PRO A 4 7.52 -6.09 -9.24
N GLU A 5 8.77 -6.51 -9.44
CA GLU A 5 9.11 -7.94 -9.38
C GLU A 5 8.75 -8.56 -8.03
N GLU A 6 9.01 -7.87 -6.93
CA GLU A 6 8.67 -8.37 -5.60
C GLU A 6 7.18 -8.63 -5.44
N LEU A 7 6.35 -7.74 -6.00
CA LEU A 7 4.90 -7.91 -5.94
C LEU A 7 4.48 -9.09 -6.80
N SER A 8 5.03 -9.22 -8.01
CA SER A 8 4.73 -10.35 -8.88
C SER A 8 5.10 -11.68 -8.21
N ASN A 9 6.23 -11.71 -7.52
CA ASN A 9 6.68 -12.91 -6.82
C ASN A 9 5.74 -13.29 -5.69
N ILE A 10 5.29 -12.32 -4.88
CA ILE A 10 4.39 -12.63 -3.76
C ILE A 10 3.02 -13.08 -4.26
N LEU A 11 2.55 -12.54 -5.38
CA LEU A 11 1.29 -12.98 -5.97
C LEU A 11 1.37 -14.43 -6.45
N ARG A 12 2.51 -14.82 -7.00
CA ARG A 12 2.75 -16.21 -7.41
C ARG A 12 2.78 -17.13 -6.20
N ILE A 13 3.47 -16.74 -5.13
CA ILE A 13 3.52 -17.52 -3.89
C ILE A 13 2.12 -17.68 -3.31
N ARG A 14 1.34 -16.61 -3.33
CA ARG A 14 -0.04 -16.62 -2.84
C ARG A 14 -0.87 -17.68 -3.58
N GLU A 15 -0.76 -17.70 -4.90
CA GLU A 15 -1.53 -18.63 -5.71
C GLU A 15 -1.15 -20.08 -5.41
N GLN A 16 0.15 -20.35 -5.29
CA GLN A 16 0.65 -21.70 -5.03
C GLN A 16 0.27 -22.19 -3.63
N SER A 17 0.27 -21.31 -2.65
CA SER A 17 -0.01 -21.67 -1.26
C SER A 17 -1.49 -21.52 -0.87
N HIS A 18 -2.31 -21.01 -1.78
CA HIS A 18 -3.73 -20.69 -1.49
C HIS A 18 -3.89 -19.76 -0.31
N SER A 19 -2.96 -18.82 -0.12
CA SER A 19 -2.97 -17.88 0.99
C SER A 19 -3.88 -16.70 0.69
N GLN A 20 -4.42 -16.10 1.76
CA GLN A 20 -5.16 -14.85 1.64
C GLN A 20 -4.19 -13.68 1.70
N LEU A 21 -4.57 -12.58 1.07
CA LEU A 21 -3.75 -11.38 0.95
C LEU A 21 -4.56 -10.15 1.34
N THR A 22 -3.95 -9.31 2.18
CA THR A 22 -4.48 -8.00 2.52
C THR A 22 -3.66 -6.94 1.80
N LEU A 23 -4.34 -6.02 1.11
CA LEU A 23 -3.72 -4.85 0.50
C LEU A 23 -4.05 -3.63 1.35
N VAL A 24 -3.01 -2.89 1.71
CA VAL A 24 -3.14 -1.60 2.38
C VAL A 24 -2.64 -0.52 1.44
N THR A 25 -3.37 0.57 1.31
CA THR A 25 -2.90 1.73 0.55
C THR A 25 -2.91 2.95 1.45
N GLY A 26 -1.96 3.85 1.25
CA GLY A 26 -1.90 5.08 2.03
C GLY A 26 -0.62 5.86 1.80
N VAL A 27 -0.50 6.98 2.50
CA VAL A 27 0.64 7.89 2.40
C VAL A 27 1.78 7.48 3.34
N PHE A 28 1.46 7.24 4.59
CA PHE A 28 2.42 6.83 5.63
C PHE A 28 3.66 7.74 5.65
N ASP A 29 3.43 9.06 5.72
CA ASP A 29 4.52 10.03 5.64
C ASP A 29 5.34 10.09 6.94
N VAL A 30 4.78 10.71 7.99
CA VAL A 30 5.44 10.73 9.29
C VAL A 30 4.81 9.63 10.13
N LEU A 31 5.57 8.56 10.37
CA LEU A 31 5.04 7.39 11.07
C LEU A 31 4.85 7.67 12.56
N HIS A 32 3.76 7.16 13.10
CA HIS A 32 3.49 7.22 14.54
C HIS A 32 2.75 5.95 14.97
N GLN A 33 2.42 5.90 16.26
CA GLN A 33 1.88 4.68 16.88
C GLN A 33 0.56 4.21 16.23
N GLU A 34 -0.28 5.13 15.78
CA GLU A 34 -1.55 4.76 15.13
C GLU A 34 -1.32 4.05 13.80
N HIS A 35 -0.32 4.47 13.02
CA HIS A 35 0.06 3.76 11.80
C HIS A 35 0.48 2.34 12.12
N ARG A 36 1.26 2.18 13.18
CA ARG A 36 1.74 0.85 13.58
C ARG A 36 0.60 -0.07 13.99
N ARG A 37 -0.33 0.46 14.80
CA ARG A 37 -1.52 -0.30 15.20
C ARG A 37 -2.36 -0.71 14.01
N PHE A 38 -2.54 0.21 13.07
CA PHE A 38 -3.30 -0.05 11.85
C PHE A 38 -2.67 -1.20 11.04
N LEU A 39 -1.37 -1.15 10.83
CA LEU A 39 -0.66 -2.19 10.08
C LEU A 39 -0.63 -3.52 10.83
N GLN A 40 -0.49 -3.49 12.15
CA GLN A 40 -0.55 -4.71 12.96
C GLN A 40 -1.93 -5.36 12.83
N ALA A 41 -2.98 -4.58 12.86
CA ALA A 41 -4.35 -5.09 12.68
C ALA A 41 -4.54 -5.66 11.28
N ALA A 42 -4.03 -4.96 10.25
CA ALA A 42 -4.12 -5.44 8.87
C ALA A 42 -3.38 -6.76 8.69
N LYS A 43 -2.23 -6.92 9.34
CA LYS A 43 -1.45 -8.14 9.25
C LYS A 43 -2.17 -9.34 9.86
N GLN A 44 -3.05 -9.11 10.82
CA GLN A 44 -3.83 -10.18 11.44
C GLN A 44 -4.93 -10.73 10.52
N LEU A 45 -5.28 -10.02 9.46
CA LEU A 45 -6.38 -10.42 8.60
C LEU A 45 -6.04 -11.59 7.67
N SER A 46 -4.79 -11.74 7.30
CA SER A 46 -4.39 -12.74 6.31
C SER A 46 -2.91 -13.10 6.46
N GLU A 47 -2.48 -14.11 5.69
CA GLU A 47 -1.09 -14.56 5.70
C GLU A 47 -0.14 -13.57 5.05
N ILE A 48 -0.63 -12.83 4.05
CA ILE A 48 0.22 -11.93 3.26
C ILE A 48 -0.28 -10.49 3.41
N LEU A 49 0.63 -9.59 3.74
CA LEU A 49 0.34 -8.15 3.83
C LEU A 49 1.16 -7.41 2.77
N VAL A 50 0.46 -6.72 1.88
CA VAL A 50 1.07 -5.88 0.85
C VAL A 50 0.66 -4.44 1.09
N VAL A 51 1.64 -3.52 1.05
CA VAL A 51 1.39 -2.10 1.25
C VAL A 51 1.73 -1.35 -0.02
N GLY A 52 0.77 -0.58 -0.54
CA GLY A 52 0.98 0.33 -1.65
C GLY A 52 1.06 1.76 -1.12
N LEU A 53 2.18 2.42 -1.39
CA LEU A 53 2.40 3.80 -0.95
C LEU A 53 2.06 4.79 -2.06
N GLU A 54 1.35 5.85 -1.71
CA GLU A 54 1.09 6.94 -2.64
C GLU A 54 2.43 7.58 -3.05
N SER A 55 2.57 7.86 -4.35
CA SER A 55 3.78 8.49 -4.87
C SER A 55 3.96 9.91 -4.33
N ASP A 56 5.17 10.45 -4.42
CA ASP A 56 5.44 11.82 -3.98
C ASP A 56 4.57 12.83 -4.73
N GLN A 57 4.41 12.65 -6.03
CA GLN A 57 3.56 13.51 -6.85
C GLN A 57 2.12 13.47 -6.36
N ARG A 58 1.61 12.29 -6.09
CA ARG A 58 0.25 12.09 -5.63
C ARG A 58 0.01 12.73 -4.27
N VAL A 59 0.99 12.64 -3.37
CA VAL A 59 0.89 13.27 -2.06
C VAL A 59 0.86 14.80 -2.20
N ARG A 60 1.67 15.37 -3.10
CA ARG A 60 1.62 16.81 -3.35
C ARG A 60 0.25 17.25 -3.84
N GLU A 61 -0.34 16.48 -4.74
CA GLU A 61 -1.70 16.78 -5.24
C GLU A 61 -2.75 16.71 -4.15
N MET A 62 -2.63 15.76 -3.24
CA MET A 62 -3.61 15.55 -2.18
C MET A 62 -3.45 16.49 -1.00
N LYS A 63 -2.21 16.83 -0.62
CA LYS A 63 -1.90 17.51 0.64
C LYS A 63 -1.17 18.83 0.48
N GLY A 64 -0.70 19.19 -0.72
CA GLY A 64 -0.03 20.46 -0.97
C GLY A 64 1.45 20.31 -1.31
N GLU A 65 2.04 21.40 -1.79
CA GLU A 65 3.39 21.40 -2.35
C GLU A 65 4.50 21.12 -1.32
N ASP A 66 4.23 21.33 -0.04
CA ASP A 66 5.21 21.08 1.01
C ASP A 66 5.13 19.65 1.56
N ARG A 67 4.38 18.80 0.91
CA ARG A 67 4.25 17.36 1.25
C ARG A 67 4.69 16.50 0.08
N PRO A 68 5.20 15.29 0.31
CA PRO A 68 5.42 14.67 1.61
C PRO A 68 6.64 15.25 2.33
N ILE A 69 6.72 15.05 3.63
CA ILE A 69 7.90 15.44 4.42
C ILE A 69 9.02 14.45 4.12
N HIS A 70 8.69 13.17 4.03
CA HIS A 70 9.65 12.12 3.67
C HIS A 70 9.39 11.66 2.23
N SER A 71 10.46 11.51 1.45
CA SER A 71 10.38 10.99 0.08
C SER A 71 9.84 9.55 0.08
N ILE A 72 9.41 9.09 -1.10
CA ILE A 72 8.93 7.71 -1.23
C ILE A 72 9.98 6.70 -0.75
N SER A 73 11.25 6.92 -1.06
CA SER A 73 12.33 6.04 -0.62
C SER A 73 12.44 5.99 0.91
N GLU A 74 12.34 7.16 1.54
CA GLU A 74 12.38 7.27 3.00
C GLU A 74 11.16 6.61 3.63
N ARG A 75 9.97 6.88 3.07
CA ARG A 75 8.73 6.30 3.60
C ARG A 75 8.74 4.78 3.50
N GLN A 76 9.24 4.26 2.38
CA GLN A 76 9.35 2.82 2.21
C GLN A 76 10.33 2.21 3.21
N ALA A 77 11.50 2.83 3.38
CA ALA A 77 12.50 2.33 4.33
C ALA A 77 11.97 2.36 5.77
N ASN A 78 11.25 3.42 6.14
CA ASN A 78 10.68 3.53 7.48
C ASN A 78 9.66 2.43 7.78
N LEU A 79 8.81 2.11 6.80
CA LEU A 79 7.85 1.01 6.96
C LEU A 79 8.53 -0.35 6.99
N GLN A 80 9.54 -0.55 6.16
CA GLN A 80 10.30 -1.80 6.16
C GLN A 80 10.94 -2.09 7.51
N ALA A 81 11.37 -1.05 8.21
CA ALA A 81 11.98 -1.19 9.52
C ALA A 81 11.04 -1.81 10.56
N TRP A 82 9.75 -1.66 10.39
CA TRP A 82 8.78 -2.29 11.29
C TRP A 82 8.59 -3.79 11.03
N GLY A 83 8.96 -4.28 9.84
CA GLY A 83 8.90 -5.70 9.52
C GLY A 83 7.51 -6.29 9.46
N LEU A 84 6.48 -5.47 9.24
CA LEU A 84 5.09 -5.94 9.20
C LEU A 84 4.61 -6.33 7.82
N ALA A 85 5.04 -5.63 6.78
CA ALA A 85 4.61 -5.89 5.41
C ALA A 85 5.52 -6.89 4.72
N ASP A 86 4.91 -7.79 3.96
CA ASP A 86 5.68 -8.74 3.13
C ASP A 86 6.21 -8.06 1.87
N VAL A 87 5.44 -7.12 1.31
CA VAL A 87 5.86 -6.33 0.15
C VAL A 87 5.38 -4.90 0.33
N ILE A 88 6.23 -3.93 0.01
CA ILE A 88 5.90 -2.51 -0.04
C ILE A 88 6.23 -2.03 -1.44
N PHE A 89 5.28 -1.40 -2.10
CA PHE A 89 5.51 -0.90 -3.46
C PHE A 89 4.92 0.50 -3.61
N THR A 90 5.34 1.20 -4.66
CA THR A 90 4.85 2.55 -4.96
C THR A 90 3.67 2.46 -5.91
N LEU A 91 2.56 3.08 -5.51
CA LEU A 91 1.39 3.21 -6.38
C LEU A 91 1.69 4.18 -7.52
N PRO A 92 1.07 4.02 -8.68
CA PRO A 92 1.32 4.93 -9.80
C PRO A 92 0.81 6.34 -9.49
N ASP A 93 1.40 7.33 -10.17
CA ASP A 93 1.03 8.75 -9.98
C ASP A 93 -0.44 9.01 -10.26
N ASP A 94 -1.07 8.23 -11.12
CA ASP A 94 -2.47 8.37 -11.47
C ASP A 94 -3.41 7.46 -10.67
N PHE A 95 -2.97 6.97 -9.53
CA PHE A 95 -3.77 6.10 -8.67
C PHE A 95 -5.07 6.77 -8.21
N GLY A 96 -5.16 8.10 -8.29
CA GLY A 96 -6.39 8.84 -8.02
C GLY A 96 -7.52 8.54 -9.00
N GLN A 97 -7.21 8.04 -10.19
CA GLN A 97 -8.21 7.70 -11.19
C GLN A 97 -8.86 6.36 -10.89
N ALA A 98 -10.18 6.31 -10.97
CA ALA A 98 -10.94 5.09 -10.67
C ALA A 98 -10.54 3.90 -11.56
N THR A 99 -10.25 4.16 -12.84
CA THR A 99 -9.83 3.11 -13.77
C THR A 99 -8.51 2.48 -13.36
N VAL A 100 -7.57 3.30 -12.89
CA VAL A 100 -6.25 2.82 -12.46
C VAL A 100 -6.38 2.00 -11.17
N ARG A 101 -7.15 2.50 -10.20
CA ARG A 101 -7.41 1.75 -8.96
C ARG A 101 -8.03 0.40 -9.26
N ARG A 102 -9.00 0.37 -10.17
CA ARG A 102 -9.66 -0.87 -10.55
C ARG A 102 -8.67 -1.86 -11.17
N GLN A 103 -7.78 -1.40 -12.04
CA GLN A 103 -6.78 -2.26 -12.67
C GLN A 103 -5.86 -2.89 -11.61
N ILE A 104 -5.41 -2.11 -10.64
CA ILE A 104 -4.56 -2.61 -9.58
C ILE A 104 -5.30 -3.65 -8.75
N LEU A 105 -6.53 -3.36 -8.35
CA LEU A 105 -7.32 -4.30 -7.57
C LEU A 105 -7.62 -5.58 -8.34
N GLN A 106 -7.90 -5.48 -9.63
CA GLN A 106 -8.13 -6.64 -10.49
C GLN A 106 -6.87 -7.49 -10.68
N THR A 107 -5.71 -6.86 -10.65
CA THR A 107 -4.44 -7.56 -10.82
C THR A 107 -4.02 -8.25 -9.51
N ILE A 108 -4.13 -7.55 -8.39
CA ILE A 108 -3.73 -8.09 -7.08
C ILE A 108 -4.81 -9.01 -6.51
N LYS A 109 -6.06 -8.69 -6.73
CA LYS A 109 -7.21 -9.44 -6.20
C LYS A 109 -7.09 -9.69 -4.70
N PRO A 110 -6.98 -8.62 -3.89
CA PRO A 110 -6.83 -8.82 -2.45
C PRO A 110 -8.11 -9.41 -1.86
N ASP A 111 -7.94 -10.25 -0.85
CA ASP A 111 -9.07 -10.76 -0.08
C ASP A 111 -9.62 -9.68 0.85
N TYR A 112 -8.72 -8.81 1.35
CA TYR A 112 -9.07 -7.68 2.19
C TYR A 112 -8.38 -6.43 1.67
N LEU A 113 -9.10 -5.31 1.67
CA LEU A 113 -8.55 -4.00 1.34
C LEU A 113 -8.73 -3.09 2.55
N ALA A 114 -7.63 -2.58 3.08
CA ALA A 114 -7.66 -1.64 4.19
C ALA A 114 -7.04 -0.32 3.75
N VAL A 115 -7.70 0.78 4.06
CA VAL A 115 -7.20 2.11 3.72
C VAL A 115 -7.00 2.90 5.01
N SER A 116 -5.98 3.77 4.98
CA SER A 116 -5.68 4.64 6.10
C SER A 116 -6.89 5.54 6.38
N SER A 117 -7.14 5.83 7.66
CA SER A 117 -8.24 6.71 8.07
C SER A 117 -8.09 8.13 7.53
N HIS A 118 -6.92 8.48 7.03
CA HIS A 118 -6.66 9.79 6.42
C HIS A 118 -6.98 9.82 4.92
N THR A 119 -7.39 8.70 4.36
CA THR A 119 -7.83 8.62 2.97
C THR A 119 -9.25 9.19 2.89
N PRO A 120 -9.50 10.18 2.02
CA PRO A 120 -10.79 10.87 1.99
C PRO A 120 -11.95 10.03 1.45
N PHE A 121 -11.69 8.82 0.98
CA PHE A 121 -12.73 7.92 0.50
C PHE A 121 -12.33 6.49 0.79
N LEU A 122 -13.35 5.66 1.00
CA LEU A 122 -13.18 4.23 1.10
C LEU A 122 -13.27 3.68 -0.29
N ALA A 123 -12.13 3.39 -0.88
CA ALA A 123 -12.08 2.88 -2.23
C ALA A 123 -12.39 1.40 -2.22
N VAL A 124 -13.54 1.10 -2.70
CA VAL A 124 -13.91 -0.28 -2.90
C VAL A 124 -13.99 -0.57 -4.38
#